data_6ba4cab9e0973b922377720ddf5b6b89
#
_entry.id   6ba4cab9e0973b922377720ddf5b6b89
#
_cell.length_a   1.000
_cell.length_b   1.000
_cell.length_c   1.000
_cell.angle_alpha   90.00
_cell.angle_beta   90.00
_cell.angle_gamma   90.00
#
_symmetry.space_group_name_H-M   'P 1'
#
loop_
_entity.id
_entity.type
_entity.pdbx_description
1 polymer ?
#
loop_
_entity_poly.entity_id
_entity_poly.type
_entity_poly.pdbx_seq_one_letter_code
_entity_poly.pdbx_strand_id
1 'polypeptide(L)'
;MNFRYNLIQKFGRLIYRKFNPVPRSPWTQGKVKDICEINLVPPERLKSFFAHCIKILQKIKGKDIGDYLEFGVFNGSSIGSMYLTAKKENLESMRFFGFDAFQGLPKNAENEDDGVWKKGFYACSFDKMQECLKRRDVNYKQINWVKGWYNKTLNSKNINKLKLNKIGIVFIDCDTYSSAKLVLDFIGPLLKEEAILCFDDWKLNDLDIKEMGEYKAFNEFLDKNPQLQAEEIKSYNRKSKSFLIKPIKNNI
;
A
#
# COMPACT_ATOMS: atom_id res chain seq x y z
N MET A 1 -13.27 4.65 27.32
CA MET A 1 -12.46 5.88 27.41
C MET A 1 -12.00 6.41 26.03
N ASN A 2 -12.14 5.61 24.94
CA ASN A 2 -11.64 5.96 23.59
C ASN A 2 -12.55 6.90 22.74
N PHE A 3 -13.84 6.99 23.04
CA PHE A 3 -14.78 7.72 22.17
C PHE A 3 -14.61 9.26 22.23
N ARG A 4 -14.39 9.83 23.43
CA ARG A 4 -14.18 11.28 23.60
C ARG A 4 -12.82 11.77 23.04
N TYR A 5 -11.79 10.94 23.15
CA TYR A 5 -10.45 11.27 22.63
C TYR A 5 -10.44 11.33 21.11
N ASN A 6 -11.14 10.40 20.44
CA ASN A 6 -11.32 10.42 18.99
C ASN A 6 -12.10 11.64 18.48
N LEU A 7 -13.12 12.08 19.23
CA LEU A 7 -13.92 13.24 18.85
C LEU A 7 -13.10 14.55 18.85
N ILE A 8 -12.28 14.76 19.88
CA ILE A 8 -11.44 15.94 20.01
C ILE A 8 -10.37 15.97 18.89
N GLN A 9 -9.76 14.82 18.56
CA GLN A 9 -8.83 14.74 17.44
C GLN A 9 -9.51 14.98 16.09
N LYS A 10 -10.75 14.48 15.89
CA LYS A 10 -11.57 14.75 14.71
C LYS A 10 -11.81 16.26 14.52
N PHE A 11 -12.28 16.94 15.55
CA PHE A 11 -12.53 18.38 15.50
C PHE A 11 -11.25 19.21 15.29
N GLY A 12 -10.16 18.86 15.96
CA GLY A 12 -8.89 19.55 15.81
C GLY A 12 -8.32 19.48 14.40
N ARG A 13 -8.44 18.34 13.72
CA ARG A 13 -7.99 18.18 12.32
C ARG A 13 -8.87 18.95 11.32
N LEU A 14 -10.19 18.93 11.50
CA LEU A 14 -11.12 19.69 10.65
C LEU A 14 -10.86 21.19 10.72
N ILE A 15 -10.63 21.73 11.92
CA ILE A 15 -10.31 23.15 12.12
C ILE A 15 -8.94 23.46 11.48
N TYR A 16 -7.92 22.63 11.74
CA TYR A 16 -6.58 22.84 11.19
C TYR A 16 -6.57 22.90 9.66
N ARG A 17 -7.32 22.03 8.98
CA ARG A 17 -7.38 21.99 7.51
C ARG A 17 -8.17 23.13 6.88
N LYS A 18 -9.21 23.63 7.56
CA LYS A 18 -9.94 24.83 7.11
C LYS A 18 -9.01 26.03 6.95
N PHE A 19 -7.95 26.12 7.78
CA PHE A 19 -6.96 27.18 7.74
C PHE A 19 -5.66 26.82 7.02
N ASN A 20 -5.43 25.52 6.75
CA ASN A 20 -4.24 25.01 6.05
C ASN A 20 -4.67 24.06 4.93
N PRO A 21 -5.16 24.58 3.78
CA PRO A 21 -5.54 23.75 2.65
C PRO A 21 -4.35 22.90 2.20
N VAL A 22 -4.62 21.62 1.93
CA VAL A 22 -3.59 20.70 1.43
C VAL A 22 -3.01 21.27 0.13
N PRO A 23 -1.69 21.44 0.02
CA PRO A 23 -1.08 21.90 -1.22
C PRO A 23 -1.48 20.98 -2.37
N ARG A 24 -1.89 21.58 -3.50
CA ARG A 24 -2.15 20.79 -4.72
C ARG A 24 -0.89 20.01 -5.09
N SER A 25 -1.06 18.75 -5.47
CA SER A 25 0.05 17.91 -5.89
C SER A 25 0.92 18.64 -6.94
N PRO A 26 2.26 18.52 -6.90
CA PRO A 26 3.17 19.11 -7.90
C PRO A 26 2.82 18.70 -9.34
N TRP A 27 2.18 17.56 -9.52
CA TRP A 27 1.62 17.07 -10.79
C TRP A 27 0.62 18.02 -11.43
N THR A 28 -0.30 18.57 -10.65
CA THR A 28 -1.35 19.45 -11.13
C THR A 28 -0.83 20.84 -11.47
N GLN A 29 0.43 21.14 -11.14
CA GLN A 29 1.05 22.44 -11.35
C GLN A 29 1.98 22.51 -12.57
N GLY A 30 2.09 21.42 -13.37
CA GLY A 30 2.95 21.39 -14.57
C GLY A 30 4.45 21.56 -14.31
N LYS A 31 4.90 21.43 -13.05
CA LYS A 31 6.29 21.68 -12.65
C LYS A 31 7.22 20.49 -12.86
N VAL A 32 6.70 19.29 -13.02
CA VAL A 32 7.50 18.07 -13.19
C VAL A 32 7.48 17.67 -14.66
N LYS A 33 8.65 17.71 -15.29
CA LYS A 33 8.82 17.35 -16.71
C LYS A 33 9.02 15.84 -16.93
N ASP A 34 9.57 15.12 -15.95
CA ASP A 34 9.82 13.69 -16.04
C ASP A 34 9.16 12.93 -14.87
N ILE A 35 8.31 11.98 -15.23
CA ILE A 35 7.58 11.16 -14.26
C ILE A 35 8.52 10.32 -13.36
N CYS A 36 9.73 10.00 -13.83
CA CYS A 36 10.71 9.25 -13.05
C CYS A 36 11.33 10.07 -11.89
N GLU A 37 11.25 11.39 -11.95
CA GLU A 37 11.74 12.28 -10.90
C GLU A 37 10.72 12.48 -9.77
N ILE A 38 9.49 12.00 -9.99
CA ILE A 38 8.44 12.14 -9.00
C ILE A 38 8.67 11.15 -7.87
N ASN A 39 8.78 11.68 -6.67
CA ASN A 39 8.78 10.92 -5.43
C ASN A 39 7.71 11.51 -4.52
N LEU A 40 6.51 10.92 -4.52
CA LEU A 40 5.40 11.34 -3.66
C LEU A 40 5.77 11.19 -2.18
N VAL A 41 6.53 10.14 -1.88
CA VAL A 41 7.22 9.95 -0.60
C VAL A 41 8.72 9.91 -0.86
N PRO A 42 9.56 10.62 -0.09
CA PRO A 42 11.01 10.55 -0.24
C PRO A 42 11.53 9.11 -0.13
N PRO A 43 12.34 8.60 -1.09
CA PRO A 43 12.81 7.22 -1.11
C PRO A 43 13.51 6.79 0.18
N GLU A 44 14.31 7.66 0.80
CA GLU A 44 15.01 7.36 2.06
C GLU A 44 14.04 7.14 3.23
N ARG A 45 12.88 7.81 3.21
CA ARG A 45 11.83 7.59 4.21
C ARG A 45 11.19 6.23 4.02
N LEU A 46 10.88 5.83 2.78
CA LEU A 46 10.36 4.51 2.46
C LEU A 46 11.36 3.40 2.82
N LYS A 47 12.63 3.56 2.44
CA LYS A 47 13.69 2.60 2.79
C LYS A 47 13.83 2.41 4.30
N SER A 48 13.83 3.51 5.07
CA SER A 48 13.88 3.45 6.53
C SER A 48 12.67 2.74 7.13
N PHE A 49 11.48 3.00 6.59
CA PHE A 49 10.24 2.34 7.00
C PHE A 49 10.26 0.84 6.65
N PHE A 50 10.64 0.47 5.43
CA PHE A 50 10.72 -0.94 5.03
C PHE A 50 11.76 -1.71 5.85
N ALA A 51 12.92 -1.11 6.15
CA ALA A 51 13.89 -1.71 7.07
C ALA A 51 13.31 -1.94 8.47
N HIS A 52 12.44 -1.04 8.95
CA HIS A 52 11.73 -1.24 10.22
C HIS A 52 10.74 -2.41 10.14
N CYS A 53 9.93 -2.50 9.07
CA CYS A 53 9.01 -3.61 8.83
C CYS A 53 9.75 -4.96 8.76
N ILE A 54 10.85 -5.01 8.03
CA ILE A 54 11.71 -6.20 7.93
C ILE A 54 12.17 -6.63 9.31
N LYS A 55 12.69 -5.72 10.13
CA LYS A 55 13.16 -6.03 11.49
C LYS A 55 12.06 -6.55 12.40
N ILE A 56 10.83 -6.03 12.28
CA ILE A 56 9.68 -6.56 13.04
C ILE A 56 9.43 -8.01 12.64
N LEU A 57 9.33 -8.30 11.35
CA LEU A 57 9.05 -9.65 10.88
C LEU A 57 10.21 -10.62 11.16
N GLN A 58 11.45 -10.17 11.02
CA GLN A 58 12.62 -11.00 11.35
C GLN A 58 12.66 -11.44 12.81
N LYS A 59 12.22 -10.59 13.75
CA LYS A 59 12.10 -10.96 15.16
C LYS A 59 11.06 -12.06 15.40
N ILE A 60 10.03 -12.14 14.56
CA ILE A 60 8.93 -13.09 14.70
C ILE A 60 9.19 -14.37 13.91
N LYS A 61 9.68 -14.23 12.67
CA LYS A 61 9.74 -15.32 11.67
C LYS A 61 11.17 -15.73 11.29
N GLY A 62 12.19 -15.07 11.82
CA GLY A 62 13.58 -15.27 11.40
C GLY A 62 13.85 -14.65 10.01
N LYS A 63 14.76 -15.25 9.25
CA LYS A 63 15.21 -14.67 7.96
C LYS A 63 14.18 -14.76 6.84
N ASP A 64 13.33 -15.78 6.84
CA ASP A 64 12.31 -15.98 5.80
C ASP A 64 11.01 -15.29 6.21
N ILE A 65 10.96 -14.00 5.96
CA ILE A 65 9.80 -13.16 6.32
C ILE A 65 8.64 -13.23 5.31
N GLY A 66 8.83 -13.87 4.16
CA GLY A 66 7.82 -13.99 3.10
C GLY A 66 7.96 -12.95 1.98
N ASP A 67 7.00 -12.95 1.07
CA ASP A 67 6.97 -12.14 -0.14
C ASP A 67 6.55 -10.69 0.12
N TYR A 68 6.99 -9.79 -0.77
CA TYR A 68 6.50 -8.42 -0.86
C TYR A 68 5.49 -8.28 -1.99
N LEU A 69 4.31 -7.75 -1.67
CA LEU A 69 3.26 -7.45 -2.64
C LEU A 69 2.97 -5.95 -2.62
N GLU A 70 2.88 -5.32 -3.80
CA GLU A 70 2.51 -3.92 -3.96
C GLU A 70 1.34 -3.78 -4.91
N PHE A 71 0.31 -3.08 -4.47
CA PHE A 71 -0.90 -2.79 -5.21
C PHE A 71 -0.99 -1.29 -5.47
N GLY A 72 -0.84 -0.88 -6.75
CA GLY A 72 -0.57 0.49 -7.16
C GLY A 72 0.94 0.75 -7.20
N VAL A 73 1.51 0.67 -8.42
CA VAL A 73 2.97 0.76 -8.61
C VAL A 73 3.38 2.11 -9.13
N PHE A 74 2.53 2.72 -9.96
CA PHE A 74 2.79 4.00 -10.60
C PHE A 74 4.16 4.04 -11.31
N ASN A 75 5.12 4.87 -10.85
CA ASN A 75 6.47 4.98 -11.42
C ASN A 75 7.51 4.08 -10.73
N GLY A 76 7.08 3.18 -9.84
CA GLY A 76 7.92 2.20 -9.17
C GLY A 76 8.77 2.74 -8.01
N SER A 77 8.44 3.91 -7.44
CA SER A 77 9.23 4.50 -6.35
C SER A 77 9.23 3.65 -5.09
N SER A 78 8.07 3.15 -4.68
CA SER A 78 7.88 2.32 -3.47
C SER A 78 8.46 0.92 -3.64
N ILE A 79 8.09 0.19 -4.69
CA ILE A 79 8.62 -1.15 -4.94
C ILE A 79 10.14 -1.12 -5.16
N GLY A 80 10.67 -0.08 -5.81
CA GLY A 80 12.11 0.11 -5.96
C GLY A 80 12.81 0.35 -4.62
N SER A 81 12.22 1.16 -3.75
CA SER A 81 12.74 1.40 -2.40
C SER A 81 12.75 0.12 -1.56
N MET A 82 11.68 -0.69 -1.64
CA MET A 82 11.62 -1.98 -0.95
C MET A 82 12.65 -2.98 -1.50
N TYR A 83 12.76 -3.09 -2.83
CA TYR A 83 13.76 -3.95 -3.48
C TYR A 83 15.19 -3.65 -3.02
N LEU A 84 15.58 -2.36 -3.04
CA LEU A 84 16.91 -1.94 -2.58
C LEU A 84 17.13 -2.17 -1.08
N THR A 85 16.07 -1.99 -0.27
CA THR A 85 16.13 -2.26 1.17
C THR A 85 16.31 -3.74 1.45
N ALA A 86 15.55 -4.61 0.78
CA ALA A 86 15.66 -6.05 0.94
C ALA A 86 17.05 -6.57 0.56
N LYS A 87 17.64 -6.05 -0.52
CA LYS A 87 19.02 -6.36 -0.89
C LYS A 87 20.03 -5.94 0.20
N LYS A 88 19.86 -4.75 0.77
CA LYS A 88 20.71 -4.25 1.86
C LYS A 88 20.59 -5.11 3.12
N GLU A 89 19.39 -5.63 3.40
CA GLU A 89 19.11 -6.48 4.56
C GLU A 89 19.37 -7.99 4.28
N ASN A 90 19.95 -8.33 3.11
CA ASN A 90 20.30 -9.70 2.68
C ASN A 90 19.08 -10.65 2.67
N LEU A 91 17.93 -10.18 2.19
CA LEU A 91 16.70 -10.97 2.03
C LEU A 91 16.64 -11.60 0.63
N GLU A 92 17.57 -12.49 0.30
CA GLU A 92 17.67 -13.10 -1.04
C GLU A 92 16.48 -13.98 -1.41
N SER A 93 15.78 -14.56 -0.43
CA SER A 93 14.60 -15.41 -0.65
C SER A 93 13.31 -14.61 -0.89
N MET A 94 13.30 -13.29 -0.60
CA MET A 94 12.12 -12.46 -0.77
C MET A 94 11.79 -12.28 -2.26
N ARG A 95 10.58 -12.66 -2.65
CA ARG A 95 10.05 -12.38 -3.98
C ARG A 95 9.25 -11.08 -3.97
N PHE A 96 9.24 -10.38 -5.11
CA PHE A 96 8.55 -9.11 -5.29
C PHE A 96 7.44 -9.25 -6.31
N PHE A 97 6.27 -8.71 -6.00
CA PHE A 97 5.10 -8.71 -6.86
C PHE A 97 4.51 -7.31 -6.96
N GLY A 98 4.41 -6.79 -8.18
CA GLY A 98 3.78 -5.51 -8.47
C GLY A 98 2.48 -5.70 -9.26
N PHE A 99 1.37 -5.20 -8.73
CA PHE A 99 0.04 -5.27 -9.33
C PHE A 99 -0.41 -3.87 -9.73
N ASP A 100 -0.63 -3.63 -11.02
CA ASP A 100 -1.08 -2.34 -11.52
C ASP A 100 -1.73 -2.49 -12.90
N ALA A 101 -2.69 -1.64 -13.23
CA ALA A 101 -3.25 -1.53 -14.58
C ALA A 101 -2.29 -0.80 -15.53
N PHE A 102 -1.38 0.03 -15.01
CA PHE A 102 -0.49 0.95 -15.76
C PHE A 102 -1.26 1.92 -16.66
N GLN A 103 -2.47 2.28 -16.26
CA GLN A 103 -3.39 3.18 -16.97
C GLN A 103 -3.92 4.30 -16.06
N GLY A 104 -3.44 4.34 -14.80
CA GLY A 104 -3.94 5.25 -13.77
C GLY A 104 -5.27 4.78 -13.18
N LEU A 105 -5.94 5.65 -12.41
CA LEU A 105 -7.17 5.30 -11.71
C LEU A 105 -8.34 5.01 -12.64
N PRO A 106 -9.24 4.06 -12.27
CA PRO A 106 -10.39 3.69 -13.08
C PRO A 106 -11.45 4.79 -13.11
N LYS A 107 -12.41 4.68 -14.04
CA LYS A 107 -13.48 5.68 -14.22
C LYS A 107 -14.36 5.84 -12.98
N ASN A 108 -14.63 4.77 -12.24
CA ASN A 108 -15.46 4.81 -11.04
C ASN A 108 -14.81 5.53 -9.85
N ALA A 109 -13.50 5.78 -9.88
CA ALA A 109 -12.80 6.52 -8.84
C ALA A 109 -13.42 7.90 -8.55
N GLU A 110 -13.98 8.56 -9.58
CA GLU A 110 -14.60 9.88 -9.44
C GLU A 110 -15.87 9.88 -8.57
N ASN A 111 -16.49 8.71 -8.37
CA ASN A 111 -17.71 8.54 -7.60
C ASN A 111 -17.46 7.94 -6.21
N GLU A 112 -16.19 7.75 -5.83
CA GLU A 112 -15.79 7.17 -4.56
C GLU A 112 -15.12 8.21 -3.66
N ASP A 113 -15.07 7.91 -2.37
CA ASP A 113 -14.24 8.61 -1.39
C ASP A 113 -14.39 10.13 -1.41
N ASP A 114 -15.65 10.59 -1.50
CA ASP A 114 -16.02 12.01 -1.51
C ASP A 114 -15.46 12.77 -2.74
N GLY A 115 -15.23 12.05 -3.86
CA GLY A 115 -14.80 12.64 -5.13
C GLY A 115 -13.35 13.16 -5.12
N VAL A 116 -12.50 12.68 -4.22
CA VAL A 116 -11.09 13.11 -4.12
C VAL A 116 -10.25 12.60 -5.27
N TRP A 117 -10.68 11.54 -5.95
CA TRP A 117 -9.97 10.87 -7.02
C TRP A 117 -10.48 11.29 -8.40
N LYS A 118 -9.63 11.19 -9.42
CA LYS A 118 -10.03 11.41 -10.80
C LYS A 118 -9.52 10.30 -11.69
N LYS A 119 -10.31 9.92 -12.68
CA LYS A 119 -9.93 8.97 -13.73
C LYS A 119 -8.56 9.33 -14.31
N GLY A 120 -7.69 8.34 -14.44
CA GLY A 120 -6.37 8.49 -15.06
C GLY A 120 -5.32 9.18 -14.18
N PHE A 121 -5.64 9.56 -12.93
CA PHE A 121 -4.61 9.99 -11.98
C PHE A 121 -3.60 8.86 -11.79
N TYR A 122 -2.33 9.23 -11.56
CA TYR A 122 -1.20 8.32 -11.37
C TYR A 122 -0.98 7.34 -12.53
N ALA A 123 -1.34 7.74 -13.76
CA ALA A 123 -1.03 6.94 -14.95
C ALA A 123 0.48 6.94 -15.22
N CYS A 124 1.05 5.74 -15.31
CA CYS A 124 2.42 5.52 -15.76
C CYS A 124 2.43 4.25 -16.60
N SER A 125 2.86 4.34 -17.87
CA SER A 125 2.92 3.14 -18.70
C SER A 125 3.94 2.14 -18.14
N PHE A 126 3.73 0.85 -18.42
CA PHE A 126 4.63 -0.20 -17.95
C PHE A 126 6.08 0.02 -18.40
N ASP A 127 6.29 0.43 -19.66
CA ASP A 127 7.63 0.69 -20.20
C ASP A 127 8.29 1.89 -19.51
N LYS A 128 7.52 2.95 -19.26
CA LYS A 128 8.04 4.12 -18.54
C LYS A 128 8.37 3.80 -17.08
N MET A 129 7.56 3.01 -16.41
CA MET A 129 7.85 2.52 -15.04
C MET A 129 9.15 1.70 -15.03
N GLN A 130 9.37 0.81 -16.02
CA GLN A 130 10.62 0.07 -16.13
C GLN A 130 11.84 0.99 -16.34
N GLU A 131 11.70 2.04 -17.15
CA GLU A 131 12.73 3.07 -17.31
C GLU A 131 13.04 3.76 -15.98
N CYS A 132 12.00 4.12 -15.21
CA CYS A 132 12.17 4.74 -13.89
C CYS A 132 12.89 3.81 -12.90
N LEU A 133 12.57 2.52 -12.89
CA LEU A 133 13.26 1.53 -12.04
C LEU A 133 14.72 1.36 -12.44
N LYS A 134 15.03 1.31 -13.75
CA LYS A 134 16.42 1.28 -14.22
C LYS A 134 17.22 2.48 -13.73
N ARG A 135 16.67 3.69 -13.79
CA ARG A 135 17.33 4.91 -13.29
C ARG A 135 17.54 4.91 -11.77
N ARG A 136 16.82 4.05 -11.04
CA ARG A 136 16.94 3.86 -9.59
C ARG A 136 17.81 2.64 -9.22
N ASP A 137 18.55 2.07 -10.18
CA ASP A 137 19.38 0.87 -10.01
C ASP A 137 18.61 -0.37 -9.53
N VAL A 138 17.33 -0.47 -9.93
CA VAL A 138 16.47 -1.60 -9.62
C VAL A 138 16.40 -2.57 -10.80
N ASN A 139 16.72 -3.83 -10.56
CA ASN A 139 16.54 -4.87 -11.57
C ASN A 139 15.07 -5.29 -11.65
N TYR A 140 14.30 -4.58 -12.45
CA TYR A 140 12.85 -4.81 -12.61
C TYR A 140 12.51 -6.21 -13.16
N LYS A 141 13.49 -6.94 -13.74
CA LYS A 141 13.32 -8.34 -14.20
C LYS A 141 13.22 -9.34 -13.06
N GLN A 142 13.64 -8.96 -11.84
CA GLN A 142 13.50 -9.76 -10.63
C GLN A 142 12.16 -9.52 -9.91
N ILE A 143 11.30 -8.68 -10.47
CA ILE A 143 9.98 -8.37 -9.93
C ILE A 143 8.93 -9.06 -10.80
N ASN A 144 7.99 -9.74 -10.17
CA ASN A 144 6.87 -10.39 -10.85
C ASN A 144 5.76 -9.35 -11.08
N TRP A 145 5.42 -9.09 -12.33
CA TRP A 145 4.44 -8.09 -12.73
C TRP A 145 3.11 -8.70 -13.08
N VAL A 146 2.03 -8.19 -12.45
CA VAL A 146 0.65 -8.55 -12.76
C VAL A 146 -0.05 -7.32 -13.34
N LYS A 147 -0.07 -7.25 -14.67
CA LYS A 147 -0.63 -6.12 -15.43
C LYS A 147 -2.12 -6.29 -15.66
N GLY A 148 -2.91 -5.31 -15.25
CA GLY A 148 -4.34 -5.23 -15.51
C GLY A 148 -5.16 -4.78 -14.31
N TRP A 149 -6.44 -4.50 -14.57
CA TRP A 149 -7.39 -4.06 -13.55
C TRP A 149 -7.62 -5.13 -12.50
N TYR A 150 -7.73 -4.77 -11.22
CA TYR A 150 -7.86 -5.67 -10.09
C TYR A 150 -9.04 -6.64 -10.21
N ASN A 151 -10.19 -6.19 -10.71
CA ASN A 151 -11.35 -7.05 -10.95
C ASN A 151 -11.12 -8.15 -11.98
N LYS A 152 -10.00 -8.13 -12.71
CA LYS A 152 -9.58 -9.16 -13.67
C LYS A 152 -8.37 -9.96 -13.20
N THR A 153 -7.51 -9.34 -12.41
CA THR A 153 -6.22 -9.92 -12.03
C THR A 153 -6.19 -10.50 -10.62
N LEU A 154 -6.98 -9.98 -9.67
CA LEU A 154 -7.01 -10.48 -8.29
C LEU A 154 -7.99 -11.65 -8.16
N ASN A 155 -7.48 -12.86 -8.42
CA ASN A 155 -8.27 -14.09 -8.40
C ASN A 155 -7.42 -15.31 -8.06
N SER A 156 -8.07 -16.43 -7.72
CA SER A 156 -7.41 -17.69 -7.34
C SER A 156 -6.48 -18.26 -8.41
N LYS A 157 -6.80 -18.04 -9.70
CA LYS A 157 -5.92 -18.47 -10.81
C LYS A 157 -4.54 -17.81 -10.72
N ASN A 158 -4.49 -16.51 -10.40
CA ASN A 158 -3.23 -15.80 -10.25
C ASN A 158 -2.52 -16.17 -8.94
N ILE A 159 -3.23 -16.41 -7.84
CA ILE A 159 -2.62 -16.95 -6.61
C ILE A 159 -1.85 -18.22 -6.93
N ASN A 160 -2.48 -19.17 -7.62
CA ASN A 160 -1.86 -20.46 -7.97
C ASN A 160 -0.70 -20.30 -8.97
N LYS A 161 -0.90 -19.50 -10.03
CA LYS A 161 0.13 -19.24 -11.06
C LYS A 161 1.39 -18.61 -10.45
N LEU A 162 1.23 -17.66 -9.56
CA LEU A 162 2.33 -16.94 -8.92
C LEU A 162 2.87 -17.69 -7.69
N LYS A 163 2.22 -18.78 -7.29
CA LYS A 163 2.55 -19.56 -6.08
C LYS A 163 2.63 -18.68 -4.85
N LEU A 164 1.63 -17.81 -4.67
CA LEU A 164 1.52 -16.94 -3.50
C LEU A 164 1.05 -17.78 -2.31
N ASN A 165 1.92 -18.00 -1.35
CA ASN A 165 1.64 -18.83 -0.18
C ASN A 165 2.17 -18.28 1.13
N LYS A 166 3.11 -17.35 1.07
CA LYS A 166 3.74 -16.75 2.24
C LYS A 166 3.92 -15.26 2.03
N ILE A 167 3.03 -14.48 2.62
CA ILE A 167 3.07 -13.01 2.54
C ILE A 167 3.86 -12.47 3.74
N GLY A 168 4.76 -11.53 3.49
CA GLY A 168 5.46 -10.80 4.53
C GLY A 168 4.99 -9.36 4.64
N ILE A 169 5.13 -8.58 3.58
CA ILE A 169 4.75 -7.17 3.57
C ILE A 169 3.86 -6.89 2.37
N VAL A 170 2.75 -6.23 2.60
CA VAL A 170 1.82 -5.75 1.57
C VAL A 170 1.76 -4.24 1.61
N PHE A 171 2.06 -3.61 0.49
CA PHE A 171 1.93 -2.17 0.31
C PHE A 171 0.69 -1.88 -0.54
N ILE A 172 -0.30 -1.23 0.06
CA ILE A 172 -1.59 -0.90 -0.54
C ILE A 172 -1.57 0.60 -0.81
N ASP A 173 -1.44 0.96 -2.08
CA ASP A 173 -1.32 2.32 -2.61
C ASP A 173 -2.17 2.37 -3.90
N CYS A 174 -3.45 2.06 -3.72
CA CYS A 174 -4.40 1.90 -4.83
C CYS A 174 -5.57 2.87 -4.73
N ASP A 175 -5.42 3.86 -3.84
CA ASP A 175 -6.22 5.06 -3.69
C ASP A 175 -7.68 4.81 -3.25
N THR A 176 -8.48 4.08 -4.04
CA THR A 176 -9.94 4.02 -3.87
C THR A 176 -10.40 2.91 -2.94
N TYR A 177 -11.52 3.13 -2.25
CA TYR A 177 -12.17 2.11 -1.43
C TYR A 177 -12.39 0.80 -2.19
N SER A 178 -12.94 0.87 -3.42
CA SER A 178 -13.23 -0.35 -4.19
C SER A 178 -11.97 -1.14 -4.56
N SER A 179 -10.87 -0.45 -4.86
CA SER A 179 -9.58 -1.08 -5.14
C SER A 179 -9.01 -1.73 -3.88
N ALA A 180 -8.96 -1.00 -2.77
CA ALA A 180 -8.47 -1.51 -1.48
C ALA A 180 -9.27 -2.74 -1.02
N LYS A 181 -10.60 -2.71 -1.20
CA LYS A 181 -11.47 -3.85 -0.90
C LYS A 181 -11.11 -5.09 -1.70
N LEU A 182 -10.92 -4.96 -3.03
CA LEU A 182 -10.52 -6.08 -3.90
C LEU A 182 -9.16 -6.65 -3.48
N VAL A 183 -8.22 -5.78 -3.11
CA VAL A 183 -6.89 -6.20 -2.62
C VAL A 183 -7.02 -6.99 -1.32
N LEU A 184 -7.77 -6.50 -0.35
CA LEU A 184 -7.95 -7.16 0.95
C LEU A 184 -8.68 -8.50 0.81
N ASP A 185 -9.72 -8.58 -0.03
CA ASP A 185 -10.43 -9.83 -0.33
C ASP A 185 -9.47 -10.85 -1.01
N PHE A 186 -8.53 -10.38 -1.84
CA PHE A 186 -7.55 -11.24 -2.52
C PHE A 186 -6.47 -11.77 -1.57
N ILE A 187 -5.91 -10.93 -0.69
CA ILE A 187 -4.83 -11.35 0.20
C ILE A 187 -5.33 -12.06 1.46
N GLY A 188 -6.58 -11.85 1.88
CA GLY A 188 -7.13 -12.39 3.12
C GLY A 188 -6.90 -13.89 3.31
N PRO A 189 -7.21 -14.76 2.33
CA PRO A 189 -6.95 -16.20 2.41
C PRO A 189 -5.47 -16.57 2.51
N LEU A 190 -4.56 -15.65 2.21
CA LEU A 190 -3.10 -15.84 2.22
C LEU A 190 -2.46 -15.40 3.55
N LEU A 191 -3.17 -14.68 4.41
CA LEU A 191 -2.69 -14.20 5.71
C LEU A 191 -2.78 -15.32 6.76
N LYS A 192 -1.96 -16.35 6.58
CA LYS A 192 -1.89 -17.53 7.46
C LYS A 192 -0.82 -17.42 8.53
N GLU A 193 0.08 -16.48 8.38
CA GLU A 193 1.17 -16.12 9.30
C GLU A 193 1.19 -14.61 9.50
N GLU A 194 2.05 -14.14 10.41
CA GLU A 194 2.23 -12.71 10.64
C GLU A 194 2.69 -12.01 9.36
N ALA A 195 2.02 -10.90 9.04
CA ALA A 195 2.31 -10.05 7.90
C ALA A 195 2.10 -8.58 8.24
N ILE A 196 2.74 -7.68 7.51
CA ILE A 196 2.53 -6.24 7.67
C ILE A 196 1.73 -5.72 6.47
N LEU A 197 0.61 -5.05 6.75
CA LEU A 197 -0.16 -4.29 5.78
C LEU A 197 0.12 -2.80 5.93
N CYS A 198 0.49 -2.14 4.82
CA CYS A 198 0.80 -0.72 4.77
C CYS A 198 -0.18 -0.03 3.83
N PHE A 199 -0.88 1.00 4.31
CA PHE A 199 -1.87 1.79 3.58
C PHE A 199 -1.33 3.22 3.37
N ASP A 200 -1.25 3.71 2.11
CA ASP A 200 -0.70 5.04 1.81
C ASP A 200 -1.69 6.16 2.09
N ASP A 201 -2.94 5.98 1.71
CA ASP A 201 -3.94 7.03 1.67
C ASP A 201 -4.94 7.01 2.84
N TRP A 202 -4.65 6.26 3.90
CA TRP A 202 -5.54 6.05 5.03
C TRP A 202 -6.18 7.32 5.59
N LYS A 203 -5.41 8.41 5.69
CA LYS A 203 -5.86 9.71 6.23
C LYS A 203 -5.92 10.81 5.19
N LEU A 204 -5.77 10.46 3.91
CA LEU A 204 -5.87 11.45 2.85
C LEU A 204 -7.23 12.13 2.89
N ASN A 205 -7.26 13.47 2.83
CA ASN A 205 -8.51 14.27 2.87
C ASN A 205 -9.50 13.85 3.98
N ASP A 206 -8.97 13.37 5.14
CA ASP A 206 -9.75 12.92 6.30
C ASP A 206 -10.64 11.70 6.01
N LEU A 207 -10.25 10.82 5.07
CA LEU A 207 -11.00 9.62 4.73
C LEU A 207 -11.21 8.71 5.95
N ASP A 208 -10.23 8.62 6.86
CA ASP A 208 -10.38 7.87 8.12
C ASP A 208 -11.44 8.46 9.05
N ILE A 209 -11.57 9.81 9.07
CA ILE A 209 -12.59 10.51 9.86
C ILE A 209 -13.98 10.35 9.23
N LYS A 210 -14.04 10.34 7.92
CA LYS A 210 -15.27 10.17 7.13
C LYS A 210 -15.70 8.70 7.01
N GLU A 211 -14.89 7.76 7.54
CA GLU A 211 -15.13 6.32 7.44
C GLU A 211 -15.20 5.83 5.98
N MET A 212 -14.27 6.32 5.15
CA MET A 212 -14.18 6.07 3.71
C MET A 212 -12.81 5.49 3.34
N GLY A 213 -12.59 5.23 2.04
CA GLY A 213 -11.32 4.82 1.47
C GLY A 213 -10.77 3.52 2.06
N GLU A 214 -9.46 3.49 2.23
CA GLU A 214 -8.73 2.34 2.80
C GLU A 214 -9.16 2.02 4.24
N TYR A 215 -9.51 3.04 5.04
CA TYR A 215 -10.03 2.86 6.40
C TYR A 215 -11.29 1.98 6.39
N LYS A 216 -12.28 2.32 5.55
CA LYS A 216 -13.52 1.57 5.45
C LYS A 216 -13.26 0.14 4.96
N ALA A 217 -12.47 0.00 3.89
CA ALA A 217 -12.16 -1.31 3.33
C ALA A 217 -11.49 -2.23 4.36
N PHE A 218 -10.56 -1.71 5.16
CA PHE A 218 -9.85 -2.48 6.17
C PHE A 218 -10.73 -2.88 7.36
N ASN A 219 -11.60 -1.99 7.85
CA ASN A 219 -12.53 -2.37 8.93
C ASN A 219 -13.51 -3.45 8.47
N GLU A 220 -14.11 -3.31 7.27
CA GLU A 220 -14.96 -4.36 6.69
C GLU A 220 -14.20 -5.68 6.50
N PHE A 221 -12.91 -5.62 6.17
CA PHE A 221 -12.07 -6.80 6.05
C PHE A 221 -11.84 -7.48 7.41
N LEU A 222 -11.55 -6.73 8.46
CA LEU A 222 -11.38 -7.30 9.81
C LEU A 222 -12.67 -7.91 10.35
N ASP A 223 -13.82 -7.25 10.13
CA ASP A 223 -15.13 -7.78 10.54
C ASP A 223 -15.43 -9.14 9.88
N LYS A 224 -15.01 -9.33 8.63
CA LYS A 224 -15.15 -10.60 7.90
C LYS A 224 -14.11 -11.65 8.28
N ASN A 225 -13.03 -11.24 8.94
CA ASN A 225 -11.92 -12.12 9.29
C ASN A 225 -11.61 -12.06 10.80
N PRO A 226 -12.55 -12.49 11.67
CA PRO A 226 -12.40 -12.40 13.12
C PRO A 226 -11.23 -13.24 13.66
N GLN A 227 -10.67 -14.14 12.84
CA GLN A 227 -9.47 -14.92 13.16
C GLN A 227 -8.17 -14.11 13.00
N LEU A 228 -8.24 -12.85 12.54
CA LEU A 228 -7.08 -11.96 12.38
C LEU A 228 -7.12 -10.85 13.42
N GLN A 229 -5.99 -10.60 14.06
CA GLN A 229 -5.77 -9.45 14.92
C GLN A 229 -4.86 -8.45 14.21
N ALA A 230 -5.20 -7.16 14.28
CA ALA A 230 -4.40 -6.07 13.75
C ALA A 230 -3.80 -5.23 14.89
N GLU A 231 -2.49 -5.10 14.90
CA GLU A 231 -1.74 -4.22 15.80
C GLU A 231 -1.13 -3.07 15.02
N GLU A 232 -1.48 -1.83 15.37
CA GLU A 232 -0.92 -0.66 14.70
C GLU A 232 0.58 -0.55 14.96
N ILE A 233 1.36 -0.37 13.90
CA ILE A 233 2.80 -0.10 13.95
C ILE A 233 3.12 1.29 13.39
N LYS A 234 4.35 1.77 13.62
CA LYS A 234 4.81 3.05 13.06
C LYS A 234 4.73 3.04 11.54
N SER A 235 4.14 4.07 10.97
CA SER A 235 4.06 4.28 9.52
C SER A 235 5.07 5.33 9.03
N TYR A 236 5.20 5.49 7.71
CA TYR A 236 6.25 6.33 7.08
C TYR A 236 5.86 7.79 6.90
N ASN A 237 4.57 8.13 6.96
CA ASN A 237 4.11 9.52 6.90
C ASN A 237 2.83 9.75 7.72
N ARG A 238 2.32 10.99 7.72
CA ARG A 238 1.12 11.35 8.50
C ARG A 238 -0.19 10.86 7.87
N LYS A 239 -0.19 10.54 6.58
CA LYS A 239 -1.39 10.08 5.85
C LYS A 239 -1.53 8.57 5.87
N SER A 240 -0.42 7.87 5.92
CA SER A 240 -0.37 6.42 5.88
C SER A 240 -0.64 5.77 7.25
N LYS A 241 -1.07 4.52 7.22
CA LYS A 241 -1.21 3.62 8.38
C LYS A 241 -0.59 2.28 8.06
N SER A 242 -0.09 1.63 9.10
CA SER A 242 0.48 0.28 8.96
C SER A 242 0.11 -0.58 10.13
N PHE A 243 -0.13 -1.87 9.85
CA PHE A 243 -0.56 -2.84 10.84
C PHE A 243 0.24 -4.12 10.73
N LEU A 244 0.64 -4.67 11.86
CA LEU A 244 1.06 -6.06 11.99
C LEU A 244 -0.20 -6.91 12.14
N ILE A 245 -0.46 -7.77 11.17
CA ILE A 245 -1.57 -8.73 11.19
C ILE A 245 -1.07 -10.03 11.80
N LYS A 246 -1.81 -10.55 12.75
CA LYS A 246 -1.53 -11.79 13.48
C LYS A 246 -2.73 -12.73 13.38
N PRO A 247 -2.59 -13.93 12.80
CA PRO A 247 -3.61 -14.95 12.91
C PRO A 247 -3.78 -15.35 14.40
N ILE A 248 -5.02 -15.39 14.86
CA ILE A 248 -5.34 -15.88 16.21
C ILE A 248 -5.18 -17.40 16.17
N LYS A 249 -4.18 -17.90 16.89
CA LYS A 249 -4.00 -19.34 17.06
C LYS A 249 -5.10 -19.84 18.01
N ASN A 250 -6.07 -20.56 17.48
CA ASN A 250 -6.95 -21.35 18.34
C ASN A 250 -6.06 -22.42 18.99
N ASN A 251 -5.79 -22.28 20.29
CA ASN A 251 -5.23 -23.36 21.09
C ASN A 251 -6.28 -24.48 21.11
N ILE A 252 -6.13 -25.47 20.20
CA ILE A 252 -6.84 -26.74 20.24
C ILE A 252 -6.11 -27.64 21.25
#